data_27745d5765f1e4fa9bd0eace587d7e28
#
_entry.id   27745d5765f1e4fa9bd0eace587d7e28
#
_cell.length_a   1.000
_cell.length_b   1.000
_cell.length_c   1.000
_cell.angle_alpha   90.00
_cell.angle_beta   90.00
_cell.angle_gamma   90.00
#
_symmetry.space_group_name_H-M   'P 1'
#
loop_
_entity.id
_entity.type
_entity.pdbx_description
1 polymer ?
#
loop_
_entity_poly.entity_id
_entity_poly.type
_entity_poly.pdbx_seq_one_letter_code
_entity_poly.pdbx_strand_id
1 'polypeptide(L)'
;MTTPEITIATPADRSAVVASLVAAFVKDPILRHLFPDEETYPRYAATFFGNLFDKRVHRSSIWTINGGASVAIWEPPAGSLTGSPEGGLAAHYPADVLARVESYDDAVHDALPTFPFWYLGVLGTHPDSAGRGWGRAVMRAGLDRASAEGLPALLETSKPANVELYRRAGWEVVGSMAEPVPTWFMQQPPR
;
A
#
# COMPACT_ATOMS: atom_id res chain seq x y z
N MET A 1 8.44 1.75 -27.68
CA MET A 1 8.61 1.13 -26.36
C MET A 1 7.32 0.40 -26.06
N THR A 2 7.36 -0.93 -25.96
CA THR A 2 6.21 -1.75 -25.57
C THR A 2 5.80 -1.40 -24.14
N THR A 3 4.52 -1.07 -23.94
CA THR A 3 3.96 -0.91 -22.58
C THR A 3 4.12 -2.25 -21.87
N PRO A 4 4.75 -2.31 -20.70
CA PRO A 4 4.91 -3.58 -20.00
C PRO A 4 3.54 -4.14 -19.62
N GLU A 5 3.42 -5.46 -19.67
CA GLU A 5 2.20 -6.15 -19.29
C GLU A 5 1.94 -5.98 -17.80
N ILE A 6 0.70 -5.63 -17.45
CA ILE A 6 0.22 -5.59 -16.07
C ILE A 6 -0.42 -6.94 -15.80
N THR A 7 0.07 -7.63 -14.77
CA THR A 7 -0.44 -8.93 -14.36
C THR A 7 -0.98 -8.90 -12.94
N ILE A 8 -1.88 -9.82 -12.60
CA ILE A 8 -2.26 -10.10 -11.22
C ILE A 8 -1.17 -10.96 -10.61
N ALA A 9 -0.66 -10.56 -9.45
CA ALA A 9 0.39 -11.29 -8.75
C ALA A 9 -0.10 -12.67 -8.29
N THR A 10 0.82 -13.63 -8.31
CA THR A 10 0.66 -14.98 -7.83
C THR A 10 1.54 -15.23 -6.60
N PRO A 11 1.35 -16.30 -5.83
CA PRO A 11 2.25 -16.64 -4.72
C PRO A 11 3.73 -16.74 -5.13
N ALA A 12 4.03 -17.07 -6.39
CA ALA A 12 5.40 -17.16 -6.91
C ALA A 12 6.10 -15.77 -6.97
N ASP A 13 5.34 -14.68 -7.06
CA ASP A 13 5.87 -13.32 -7.16
C ASP A 13 6.26 -12.73 -5.79
N ARG A 14 5.91 -13.40 -4.69
CA ARG A 14 6.06 -12.90 -3.32
C ARG A 14 7.44 -12.32 -3.02
N SER A 15 8.49 -13.08 -3.29
CA SER A 15 9.86 -12.66 -2.96
C SER A 15 10.29 -11.41 -3.72
N ALA A 16 9.98 -11.33 -5.01
CA ALA A 16 10.30 -10.19 -5.85
C ALA A 16 9.48 -8.94 -5.47
N VAL A 17 8.19 -9.12 -5.20
CA VAL A 17 7.30 -8.04 -4.74
C VAL A 17 7.79 -7.48 -3.41
N VAL A 18 8.06 -8.32 -2.42
CA VAL A 18 8.53 -7.89 -1.09
C VAL A 18 9.87 -7.16 -1.20
N ALA A 19 10.84 -7.70 -1.95
CA ALA A 19 12.13 -7.05 -2.14
C ALA A 19 12.00 -5.66 -2.79
N SER A 20 11.15 -5.54 -3.81
CA SER A 20 10.88 -4.26 -4.47
C SER A 20 10.25 -3.23 -3.52
N LEU A 21 9.29 -3.63 -2.70
CA LEU A 21 8.64 -2.76 -1.75
C LEU A 21 9.59 -2.32 -0.63
N VAL A 22 10.39 -3.23 -0.07
CA VAL A 22 11.42 -2.87 0.92
C VAL A 22 12.35 -1.79 0.37
N ALA A 23 12.83 -1.95 -0.87
CA ALA A 23 13.70 -0.96 -1.52
C ALA A 23 12.99 0.37 -1.81
N ALA A 24 11.73 0.33 -2.25
CA ALA A 24 10.96 1.51 -2.61
C ALA A 24 10.61 2.39 -1.39
N PHE A 25 10.44 1.80 -0.22
CA PHE A 25 9.94 2.47 0.99
C PHE A 25 11.01 2.81 2.02
N VAL A 26 12.29 2.61 1.73
CA VAL A 26 13.42 2.91 2.64
C VAL A 26 13.39 4.34 3.24
N LYS A 27 12.88 5.33 2.49
CA LYS A 27 12.76 6.73 2.91
C LYS A 27 11.31 7.17 3.14
N ASP A 28 10.39 6.23 3.26
CA ASP A 28 8.99 6.55 3.49
C ASP A 28 8.77 6.96 4.94
N PRO A 29 8.08 8.10 5.23
CA PRO A 29 7.88 8.57 6.60
C PRO A 29 7.13 7.59 7.48
N ILE A 30 6.12 6.89 6.94
CA ILE A 30 5.35 5.89 7.69
C ILE A 30 6.26 4.72 8.05
N LEU A 31 6.94 4.14 7.05
CA LEU A 31 7.83 2.99 7.29
C LEU A 31 9.00 3.34 8.21
N ARG A 32 9.50 4.58 8.15
CA ARG A 32 10.56 5.08 9.06
C ARG A 32 10.04 5.32 10.48
N HIS A 33 8.77 5.65 10.64
CA HIS A 33 8.13 5.69 11.96
C HIS A 33 7.96 4.28 12.55
N LEU A 34 7.44 3.34 11.74
CA LEU A 34 7.22 1.96 12.18
C LEU A 34 8.54 1.24 12.50
N PHE A 35 9.54 1.42 11.64
CA PHE A 35 10.85 0.74 11.67
C PHE A 35 11.99 1.75 11.60
N PRO A 36 12.26 2.51 12.68
CA PRO A 36 13.22 3.62 12.66
C PRO A 36 14.68 3.18 12.54
N ASP A 37 15.01 1.99 13.01
CA ASP A 37 16.36 1.47 13.01
C ASP A 37 16.75 0.94 11.62
N GLU A 38 17.89 1.42 11.08
CA GLU A 38 18.33 1.10 9.73
C GLU A 38 18.81 -0.35 9.57
N GLU A 39 19.36 -0.94 10.61
CA GLU A 39 19.87 -2.31 10.59
C GLU A 39 18.71 -3.32 10.55
N THR A 40 17.65 -3.06 11.31
CA THR A 40 16.49 -3.96 11.39
C THR A 40 15.41 -3.65 10.36
N TYR A 41 15.41 -2.46 9.75
CA TYR A 41 14.42 -2.04 8.75
C TYR A 41 14.18 -3.09 7.65
N PRO A 42 15.21 -3.62 6.97
CA PRO A 42 14.96 -4.55 5.85
C PRO A 42 14.18 -5.80 6.28
N ARG A 43 14.47 -6.32 7.47
CA ARG A 43 13.81 -7.50 8.03
C ARG A 43 12.36 -7.19 8.43
N TYR A 44 12.14 -6.09 9.15
CA TYR A 44 10.80 -5.74 9.61
C TYR A 44 9.90 -5.28 8.48
N ALA A 45 10.41 -4.49 7.54
CA ALA A 45 9.68 -4.09 6.34
C ALA A 45 9.34 -5.30 5.44
N ALA A 46 10.24 -6.28 5.31
CA ALA A 46 9.96 -7.50 4.57
C ALA A 46 8.84 -8.32 5.23
N THR A 47 8.82 -8.41 6.55
CA THR A 47 7.73 -9.06 7.30
C THR A 47 6.40 -8.31 7.09
N PHE A 48 6.42 -6.98 7.16
CA PHE A 48 5.25 -6.13 6.95
C PHE A 48 4.65 -6.31 5.56
N PHE A 49 5.46 -6.11 4.51
CA PHE A 49 4.99 -6.27 3.13
C PHE A 49 4.62 -7.69 2.77
N GLY A 50 5.35 -8.69 3.32
CA GLY A 50 5.02 -10.10 3.17
C GLY A 50 3.64 -10.43 3.73
N ASN A 51 3.32 -9.93 4.92
CA ASN A 51 2.00 -10.10 5.54
C ASN A 51 0.89 -9.44 4.71
N LEU A 52 1.12 -8.22 4.22
CA LEU A 52 0.17 -7.54 3.34
C LEU A 52 -0.05 -8.30 2.03
N PHE A 53 0.99 -8.85 1.45
CA PHE A 53 0.91 -9.66 0.24
C PHE A 53 0.13 -10.96 0.47
N ASP A 54 0.48 -11.72 1.50
CA ASP A 54 -0.10 -13.03 1.80
C ASP A 54 -1.61 -12.94 2.07
N LYS A 55 -2.07 -11.87 2.72
CA LYS A 55 -3.49 -11.61 2.95
C LYS A 55 -4.30 -11.33 1.67
N ARG A 56 -3.65 -10.86 0.60
CA ARG A 56 -4.34 -10.29 -0.58
C ARG A 56 -4.08 -11.03 -1.88
N VAL A 57 -3.03 -11.83 -1.96
CA VAL A 57 -2.66 -12.53 -3.21
C VAL A 57 -3.79 -13.43 -3.73
N HIS A 58 -4.55 -14.07 -2.85
CA HIS A 58 -5.69 -14.92 -3.20
C HIS A 58 -6.98 -14.17 -3.55
N ARG A 59 -6.99 -12.83 -3.41
CA ARG A 59 -8.13 -11.97 -3.74
C ARG A 59 -8.05 -11.35 -5.13
N SER A 60 -7.01 -11.66 -5.90
CA SER A 60 -6.72 -11.05 -7.21
C SER A 60 -6.71 -9.51 -7.15
N SER A 61 -6.19 -8.95 -6.06
CA SER A 61 -6.16 -7.50 -5.78
C SER A 61 -4.74 -6.92 -5.69
N ILE A 62 -3.75 -7.66 -6.20
CA ILE A 62 -2.36 -7.20 -6.32
C ILE A 62 -2.02 -7.16 -7.80
N TRP A 63 -1.78 -5.95 -8.32
CA TRP A 63 -1.32 -5.75 -9.70
C TRP A 63 0.17 -5.48 -9.72
N THR A 64 0.87 -6.11 -10.67
CA THR A 64 2.31 -5.98 -10.80
C THR A 64 2.75 -5.85 -12.26
N ILE A 65 3.93 -5.30 -12.44
CA ILE A 65 4.66 -5.24 -13.71
C ILE A 65 5.98 -5.97 -13.52
N ASN A 66 6.36 -6.81 -14.48
CA ASN A 66 7.61 -7.58 -14.49
C ASN A 66 7.82 -8.35 -13.18
N GLY A 67 6.78 -9.06 -12.70
CA GLY A 67 6.86 -9.94 -11.53
C GLY A 67 7.23 -9.24 -10.22
N GLY A 68 6.97 -7.93 -10.10
CA GLY A 68 7.24 -7.20 -8.86
C GLY A 68 8.05 -5.91 -9.01
N ALA A 69 8.51 -5.55 -10.21
CA ALA A 69 9.25 -4.30 -10.42
C ALA A 69 8.42 -3.03 -10.11
N SER A 70 7.11 -3.10 -10.28
CA SER A 70 6.14 -2.12 -9.77
C SER A 70 4.91 -2.85 -9.26
N VAL A 71 4.38 -2.44 -8.13
CA VAL A 71 3.34 -3.17 -7.39
C VAL A 71 2.29 -2.21 -6.86
N ALA A 72 1.02 -2.56 -7.00
CA ALA A 72 -0.10 -1.96 -6.28
C ALA A 72 -0.84 -3.05 -5.50
N ILE A 73 -0.89 -2.92 -4.18
CA ILE A 73 -1.66 -3.81 -3.30
C ILE A 73 -2.94 -3.08 -2.90
N TRP A 74 -4.07 -3.64 -3.29
CA TRP A 74 -5.39 -3.11 -3.01
C TRP A 74 -6.16 -4.00 -2.04
N GLU A 75 -6.99 -3.40 -1.20
CA GLU A 75 -7.96 -4.08 -0.37
C GLU A 75 -9.36 -3.88 -0.97
N PRO A 76 -10.05 -4.94 -1.37
CA PRO A 76 -11.43 -4.85 -1.83
C PRO A 76 -12.39 -4.60 -0.65
N PRO A 77 -13.58 -4.00 -0.90
CA PRO A 77 -14.52 -3.59 0.14
C PRO A 77 -15.05 -4.74 1.02
N ALA A 78 -15.08 -5.96 0.51
CA ALA A 78 -15.44 -7.15 1.28
C ALA A 78 -14.30 -7.69 2.17
N GLY A 79 -13.11 -7.06 2.09
CA GLY A 79 -11.98 -7.37 2.95
C GLY A 79 -12.05 -6.58 4.24
N SER A 80 -11.84 -7.23 5.37
CA SER A 80 -11.63 -6.51 6.63
C SER A 80 -10.32 -5.75 6.55
N LEU A 81 -10.36 -4.43 6.66
CA LEU A 81 -9.17 -3.63 6.95
C LEU A 81 -8.65 -3.92 8.37
N THR A 82 -9.54 -4.43 9.22
CA THR A 82 -9.29 -4.86 10.59
C THR A 82 -9.06 -6.36 10.66
N GLY A 83 -8.07 -6.85 10.07
CA GLY A 83 -7.77 -8.26 10.20
C GLY A 83 -6.27 -8.44 10.25
N SER A 84 -5.62 -8.03 11.32
CA SER A 84 -4.46 -8.79 11.73
C SER A 84 -4.94 -10.21 11.91
N PRO A 85 -4.45 -11.22 11.15
CA PRO A 85 -4.67 -12.60 11.57
C PRO A 85 -4.13 -12.66 12.99
N GLU A 86 -4.95 -13.12 13.90
CA GLU A 86 -4.53 -13.35 15.28
C GLU A 86 -3.17 -14.07 15.24
N GLY A 87 -2.14 -13.43 15.78
CA GLY A 87 -0.81 -14.00 15.91
C GLY A 87 0.23 -13.69 14.80
N GLY A 88 -0.14 -13.13 13.64
CA GLY A 88 0.79 -13.03 12.51
C GLY A 88 2.00 -12.11 12.71
N LEU A 89 1.82 -10.88 13.16
CA LEU A 89 2.89 -9.91 13.35
C LEU A 89 3.52 -9.95 14.75
N ALA A 90 2.74 -10.27 15.78
CA ALA A 90 3.20 -10.32 17.17
C ALA A 90 4.36 -11.31 17.37
N ALA A 91 4.41 -12.40 16.61
CA ALA A 91 5.50 -13.38 16.68
C ALA A 91 6.81 -12.88 16.00
N HIS A 92 6.76 -11.80 15.21
CA HIS A 92 7.87 -11.34 14.38
C HIS A 92 8.45 -10.00 14.82
N TYR A 93 7.75 -9.25 15.66
CA TYR A 93 8.16 -7.93 16.11
C TYR A 93 8.41 -7.88 17.62
N PRO A 94 9.41 -7.11 18.08
CA PRO A 94 9.47 -6.66 19.47
C PRO A 94 8.22 -5.85 19.85
N ALA A 95 7.92 -5.80 21.14
CA ALA A 95 6.70 -5.16 21.63
C ALA A 95 6.58 -3.67 21.26
N ASP A 96 7.68 -2.93 21.22
CA ASP A 96 7.72 -1.53 20.84
C ASP A 96 7.47 -1.31 19.35
N VAL A 97 7.93 -2.21 18.48
CA VAL A 97 7.64 -2.20 17.04
C VAL A 97 6.17 -2.55 16.80
N LEU A 98 5.69 -3.59 17.46
CA LEU A 98 4.29 -4.00 17.35
C LEU A 98 3.34 -2.86 17.76
N ALA A 99 3.63 -2.20 18.90
CA ALA A 99 2.82 -1.08 19.38
C ALA A 99 2.78 0.10 18.39
N ARG A 100 3.88 0.40 17.67
CA ARG A 100 3.87 1.43 16.63
C ARG A 100 3.02 1.04 15.44
N VAL A 101 3.11 -0.23 15.01
CA VAL A 101 2.29 -0.74 13.89
C VAL A 101 0.81 -0.68 14.25
N GLU A 102 0.42 -1.19 15.42
CA GLU A 102 -0.97 -1.20 15.90
C GLU A 102 -1.51 0.24 16.05
N SER A 103 -0.74 1.14 16.68
CA SER A 103 -1.15 2.53 16.85
C SER A 103 -1.36 3.27 15.51
N TYR A 104 -0.55 2.96 14.50
CA TYR A 104 -0.72 3.53 13.17
C TYR A 104 -1.96 2.96 12.48
N ASP A 105 -2.13 1.65 12.53
CA ASP A 105 -3.29 0.97 11.93
C ASP A 105 -4.61 1.44 12.54
N ASP A 106 -4.66 1.60 13.86
CA ASP A 106 -5.84 2.13 14.57
C ASP A 106 -6.16 3.56 14.13
N ALA A 107 -5.15 4.43 14.06
CA ALA A 107 -5.34 5.82 13.64
C ALA A 107 -5.82 5.93 12.18
N VAL A 108 -5.31 5.09 11.29
CA VAL A 108 -5.78 5.00 9.90
C VAL A 108 -7.23 4.50 9.87
N HIS A 109 -7.53 3.44 10.63
CA HIS A 109 -8.86 2.87 10.69
C HIS A 109 -9.91 3.88 11.15
N ASP A 110 -9.62 4.64 12.19
CA ASP A 110 -10.51 5.67 12.74
C ASP A 110 -10.76 6.83 11.75
N ALA A 111 -9.81 7.10 10.86
CA ALA A 111 -9.90 8.15 9.85
C ALA A 111 -10.60 7.73 8.57
N LEU A 112 -10.76 6.43 8.32
CA LEU A 112 -11.40 5.92 7.10
C LEU A 112 -12.93 5.96 7.20
N PRO A 113 -13.64 6.16 6.06
CA PRO A 113 -15.09 6.18 6.06
C PRO A 113 -15.68 4.79 6.26
N THR A 114 -16.98 4.76 6.64
CA THR A 114 -17.72 3.51 6.88
C THR A 114 -18.47 2.98 5.65
N PHE A 115 -18.55 3.76 4.56
CA PHE A 115 -19.14 3.28 3.30
C PHE A 115 -18.18 2.33 2.56
N PRO A 116 -18.66 1.45 1.66
CA PRO A 116 -17.80 0.57 0.90
C PRO A 116 -16.86 1.32 -0.07
N PHE A 117 -15.59 0.93 -0.12
CA PHE A 117 -14.57 1.51 -1.01
C PHE A 117 -13.47 0.48 -1.32
N TRP A 118 -12.73 0.73 -2.38
CA TRP A 118 -11.46 0.07 -2.67
C TRP A 118 -10.30 0.86 -2.04
N TYR A 119 -9.42 0.18 -1.32
CA TYR A 119 -8.31 0.85 -0.63
C TYR A 119 -6.96 0.49 -1.23
N LEU A 120 -6.23 1.51 -1.72
CA LEU A 120 -4.85 1.35 -2.18
C LEU A 120 -3.91 1.41 -0.98
N GLY A 121 -3.63 0.27 -0.37
CA GLY A 121 -2.79 0.19 0.82
C GLY A 121 -1.30 0.33 0.52
N VAL A 122 -0.83 -0.11 -0.66
CA VAL A 122 0.58 -0.01 -1.04
C VAL A 122 0.70 0.30 -2.53
N LEU A 123 1.53 1.28 -2.86
CA LEU A 123 1.97 1.57 -4.22
C LEU A 123 3.48 1.78 -4.23
N GLY A 124 4.23 0.85 -4.79
CA GLY A 124 5.69 0.91 -4.84
C GLY A 124 6.26 0.52 -6.18
N THR A 125 7.35 1.16 -6.57
CA THR A 125 8.14 0.80 -7.75
C THR A 125 9.60 0.68 -7.31
N HIS A 126 10.24 -0.42 -7.68
CA HIS A 126 11.66 -0.62 -7.39
C HIS A 126 12.49 0.57 -7.90
N PRO A 127 13.45 1.09 -7.14
CA PRO A 127 14.23 2.28 -7.54
C PRO A 127 14.83 2.18 -8.95
N ASP A 128 15.33 1.02 -9.36
CA ASP A 128 15.91 0.78 -10.69
C ASP A 128 14.88 0.87 -11.83
N SER A 129 13.60 0.85 -11.50
CA SER A 129 12.48 0.94 -12.43
C SER A 129 11.71 2.26 -12.32
N ALA A 130 12.18 3.18 -11.48
CA ALA A 130 11.54 4.48 -11.28
C ALA A 130 11.50 5.33 -12.57
N GLY A 131 10.56 6.27 -12.62
CA GLY A 131 10.44 7.22 -13.75
C GLY A 131 9.83 6.67 -15.03
N ARG A 132 9.44 5.38 -15.06
CA ARG A 132 8.86 4.72 -16.25
C ARG A 132 7.33 4.82 -16.31
N GLY A 133 6.69 5.43 -15.33
CA GLY A 133 5.22 5.53 -15.24
C GLY A 133 4.51 4.24 -14.79
N TRP A 134 5.27 3.22 -14.40
CA TRP A 134 4.71 1.91 -14.04
C TRP A 134 3.84 1.94 -12.79
N GLY A 135 4.20 2.75 -11.78
CA GLY A 135 3.36 2.92 -10.59
C GLY A 135 1.97 3.43 -10.94
N ARG A 136 1.87 4.42 -11.85
CA ARG A 136 0.57 4.90 -12.33
C ARG A 136 -0.19 3.81 -13.08
N ALA A 137 0.49 2.97 -13.84
CA ALA A 137 -0.14 1.90 -14.61
C ALA A 137 -0.75 0.82 -13.71
N VAL A 138 0.00 0.32 -12.70
CA VAL A 138 -0.54 -0.68 -11.76
C VAL A 138 -1.63 -0.10 -10.84
N MET A 139 -1.51 1.18 -10.44
CA MET A 139 -2.56 1.87 -9.68
C MET A 139 -3.86 1.93 -10.49
N ARG A 140 -3.75 2.26 -11.79
CA ARG A 140 -4.91 2.39 -12.67
C ARG A 140 -5.68 1.07 -12.82
N ALA A 141 -5.01 -0.07 -12.86
CA ALA A 141 -5.68 -1.37 -12.93
C ALA A 141 -6.64 -1.60 -11.76
N GLY A 142 -6.25 -1.21 -10.54
CA GLY A 142 -7.14 -1.25 -9.38
C GLY A 142 -8.26 -0.20 -9.42
N LEU A 143 -7.97 1.01 -9.92
CA LEU A 143 -9.00 2.04 -10.12
C LEU A 143 -10.06 1.60 -11.14
N ASP A 144 -9.65 0.96 -12.22
CA ASP A 144 -10.58 0.44 -13.25
C ASP A 144 -11.47 -0.65 -12.64
N ARG A 145 -10.94 -1.47 -11.74
CA ARG A 145 -11.71 -2.47 -10.99
C ARG A 145 -12.71 -1.82 -10.03
N ALA A 146 -12.28 -0.85 -9.23
CA ALA A 146 -13.17 -0.10 -8.32
C ALA A 146 -14.30 0.59 -9.09
N SER A 147 -13.97 1.22 -10.22
CA SER A 147 -14.94 1.88 -11.09
C SER A 147 -15.96 0.90 -11.70
N ALA A 148 -15.51 -0.29 -12.12
CA ALA A 148 -16.40 -1.34 -12.64
C ALA A 148 -17.42 -1.84 -11.60
N GLU A 149 -17.07 -1.72 -10.31
CA GLU A 149 -17.96 -2.04 -9.19
C GLU A 149 -18.78 -0.84 -8.70
N GLY A 150 -18.61 0.34 -9.31
CA GLY A 150 -19.29 1.57 -8.92
C GLY A 150 -18.86 2.13 -7.56
N LEU A 151 -17.67 1.77 -7.09
CA LEU A 151 -17.16 2.13 -5.78
C LEU A 151 -16.05 3.17 -5.86
N PRO A 152 -15.94 4.08 -4.87
CA PRO A 152 -14.82 4.99 -4.77
C PRO A 152 -13.55 4.24 -4.36
N ALA A 153 -12.41 4.85 -4.67
CA ALA A 153 -11.10 4.41 -4.23
C ALA A 153 -10.54 5.37 -3.18
N LEU A 154 -9.88 4.85 -2.15
CA LEU A 154 -9.19 5.61 -1.12
C LEU A 154 -7.72 5.19 -1.05
N LEU A 155 -6.87 6.10 -0.59
CA LEU A 155 -5.48 5.87 -0.21
C LEU A 155 -5.08 6.83 0.91
N GLU A 156 -3.96 6.53 1.59
CA GLU A 156 -3.27 7.50 2.43
C GLU A 156 -1.83 7.72 1.94
N THR A 157 -1.28 8.88 2.29
CA THR A 157 0.13 9.21 2.05
C THR A 157 0.65 10.23 3.06
N SER A 158 1.89 10.05 3.49
CA SER A 158 2.60 11.00 4.38
C SER A 158 3.60 11.89 3.65
N LYS A 159 3.63 11.83 2.31
CA LYS A 159 4.54 12.65 1.49
C LYS A 159 3.77 13.76 0.80
N PRO A 160 4.05 15.06 1.09
CA PRO A 160 3.40 16.17 0.39
C PRO A 160 3.55 16.12 -1.14
N ALA A 161 4.72 15.66 -1.61
CA ALA A 161 4.96 15.48 -3.06
C ALA A 161 4.03 14.44 -3.70
N ASN A 162 3.64 13.40 -2.94
CA ASN A 162 2.69 12.41 -3.42
C ASN A 162 1.26 12.98 -3.48
N VAL A 163 0.88 13.86 -2.56
CA VAL A 163 -0.43 14.54 -2.59
C VAL A 163 -0.60 15.26 -3.93
N GLU A 164 0.40 16.03 -4.37
CA GLU A 164 0.37 16.72 -5.66
C GLU A 164 0.36 15.75 -6.85
N LEU A 165 1.12 14.66 -6.75
CA LEU A 165 1.13 13.61 -7.78
C LEU A 165 -0.25 12.94 -7.91
N TYR A 166 -0.90 12.61 -6.80
CA TYR A 166 -2.21 12.01 -6.79
C TYR A 166 -3.31 12.98 -7.24
N ARG A 167 -3.24 14.27 -6.85
CA ARG A 167 -4.16 15.30 -7.36
C ARG A 167 -4.16 15.38 -8.89
N ARG A 168 -2.96 15.36 -9.51
CA ARG A 168 -2.83 15.32 -10.98
C ARG A 168 -3.39 14.04 -11.61
N ALA A 169 -3.53 12.97 -10.83
CA ALA A 169 -4.14 11.72 -11.25
C ALA A 169 -5.66 11.65 -10.96
N GLY A 170 -6.27 12.73 -10.44
CA GLY A 170 -7.71 12.84 -10.18
C GLY A 170 -8.14 12.45 -8.77
N TRP A 171 -7.20 12.41 -7.83
CA TRP A 171 -7.51 12.20 -6.41
C TRP A 171 -7.72 13.54 -5.68
N GLU A 172 -8.60 13.54 -4.70
CA GLU A 172 -8.89 14.68 -3.85
C GLU A 172 -8.58 14.35 -2.39
N VAL A 173 -8.06 15.32 -1.64
CA VAL A 173 -7.86 15.18 -0.20
C VAL A 173 -9.21 15.26 0.49
N VAL A 174 -9.56 14.22 1.24
CA VAL A 174 -10.83 14.13 1.99
C VAL A 174 -10.64 14.17 3.50
N GLY A 175 -9.41 14.04 3.97
CA GLY A 175 -9.09 14.10 5.40
C GLY A 175 -7.58 14.11 5.63
N SER A 176 -7.21 14.31 6.89
CA SER A 176 -5.82 14.22 7.34
C SER A 176 -5.77 13.88 8.82
N MET A 177 -4.66 13.27 9.25
CA MET A 177 -4.28 13.11 10.66
C MET A 177 -2.89 13.70 10.90
N ALA A 178 -2.64 14.19 12.11
CA ALA A 178 -1.34 14.73 12.51
C ALA A 178 -0.46 13.67 13.18
N GLU A 179 -1.06 12.78 13.94
CA GLU A 179 -0.39 11.75 14.74
C GLU A 179 -0.91 10.36 14.34
N PRO A 180 -0.09 9.31 14.46
CA PRO A 180 1.30 9.31 14.89
C PRO A 180 2.28 9.81 13.82
N VAL A 181 1.86 9.91 12.56
CA VAL A 181 2.61 10.46 11.41
C VAL A 181 1.68 11.35 10.62
N PRO A 182 2.07 12.59 10.27
CA PRO A 182 1.25 13.45 9.42
C PRO A 182 0.88 12.74 8.13
N THR A 183 -0.41 12.55 7.90
CA THR A 183 -0.93 11.72 6.79
C THR A 183 -2.16 12.37 6.19
N TRP A 184 -2.25 12.34 4.86
CA TRP A 184 -3.42 12.79 4.10
C TRP A 184 -4.18 11.58 3.56
N PHE A 185 -5.49 11.60 3.71
CA PHE A 185 -6.40 10.64 3.08
C PHE A 185 -6.95 11.24 1.79
N MET A 186 -6.89 10.46 0.73
CA MET A 186 -7.32 10.91 -0.59
C MET A 186 -8.33 9.93 -1.18
N GLN A 187 -9.28 10.48 -1.92
CA GLN A 187 -10.35 9.72 -2.57
C GLN A 187 -10.41 10.02 -4.05
N GLN A 188 -10.78 9.01 -4.84
CA GLN A 188 -11.18 9.15 -6.23
C GLN A 188 -12.57 8.52 -6.39
N PRO A 189 -13.58 9.26 -6.92
CA PRO A 189 -14.89 8.68 -7.21
C PRO A 189 -14.80 7.65 -8.34
N PRO A 190 -15.78 6.74 -8.48
CA PRO A 190 -15.88 5.87 -9.63
C PRO A 190 -16.04 6.71 -10.90
N ARG A 191 -15.46 6.25 -12.00
CA ARG A 191 -15.49 6.93 -13.32
C ARG A 191 -16.63 6.44 -14.18
#